data_0bb8b890cb81f7523876318af7c75edb
#
_entry.id   0bb8b890cb81f7523876318af7c75edb
#
_cell.length_a   1.000
_cell.length_b   1.000
_cell.length_c   1.000
_cell.angle_alpha   90.00
_cell.angle_beta   90.00
_cell.angle_gamma   90.00
#
_symmetry.space_group_name_H-M   'P 1'
#
loop_
_entity.id
_entity.type
_entity.pdbx_description
1 polymer ?
#
loop_
_entity_poly.entity_id
_entity_poly.type
_entity_poly.pdbx_seq_one_letter_code
_entity_poly.pdbx_strand_id
1 'polypeptide(L)'
;MTHALHLAATYRRRVDASLARIWENVFDWEHLAHLHDGSFAECTLIDSGSWGWRVNLMTVGAPMAQIIELRANRASGCYTSTTLDGAGAGTEIRVALVSAEPDRVDVTVEFHIPEPRPDRLEALGAAYVAAYARLWDEDEAMMQQRERALLQRRTPDRTAPPLDLGDERAVRTALPTAFEFGGAPFRLVDLADEIVAHSAICPHWLGPLDNAPVVDGEIRCPWHGYRFDVASGVCRAHPALTLAHGPIIQMIDGRIVARWG
;
A
#
# COMPACT_ATOMS: atom_id res chain seq x y z
N MET A 1 21.38 -28.30 11.36
CA MET A 1 21.10 -28.37 12.81
C MET A 1 19.95 -27.41 13.07
N THR A 2 18.80 -27.92 13.49
CA THR A 2 17.68 -27.05 13.91
C THR A 2 18.04 -26.44 15.26
N HIS A 3 18.33 -25.14 15.25
CA HIS A 3 18.51 -24.39 16.50
C HIS A 3 17.18 -24.33 17.25
N ALA A 4 17.23 -24.44 18.59
CA ALA A 4 16.04 -24.24 19.40
C ALA A 4 15.57 -22.80 19.25
N LEU A 5 14.26 -22.59 19.04
CA LEU A 5 13.65 -21.27 18.98
C LEU A 5 13.26 -20.83 20.38
N HIS A 6 13.56 -19.59 20.70
CA HIS A 6 13.21 -18.93 21.98
C HIS A 6 12.23 -17.81 21.73
N LEU A 7 11.15 -17.74 22.51
CA LEU A 7 10.21 -16.62 22.47
C LEU A 7 10.91 -15.36 22.99
N ALA A 8 11.16 -14.42 22.09
CA ALA A 8 11.83 -13.16 22.40
C ALA A 8 10.86 -12.08 22.88
N ALA A 9 9.69 -12.01 22.29
CA ALA A 9 8.64 -11.06 22.67
C ALA A 9 7.28 -11.47 22.11
N THR A 10 6.23 -10.88 22.66
CA THR A 10 4.86 -10.96 22.12
C THR A 10 4.34 -9.54 21.92
N TYR A 11 3.85 -9.24 20.73
CA TYR A 11 3.15 -8.00 20.38
C TYR A 11 1.66 -8.26 20.24
N ARG A 12 0.83 -7.36 20.78
CA ARG A 12 -0.63 -7.46 20.67
C ARG A 12 -1.19 -6.13 20.21
N ARG A 13 -2.15 -6.20 19.29
CA ARG A 13 -2.84 -5.04 18.75
C ARG A 13 -4.29 -5.39 18.43
N ARG A 14 -5.19 -4.46 18.62
CA ARG A 14 -6.51 -4.47 18.00
C ARG A 14 -6.43 -3.61 16.75
N VAL A 15 -6.79 -4.20 15.62
CA VAL A 15 -6.77 -3.58 14.29
C VAL A 15 -8.19 -3.24 13.87
N ASP A 16 -8.43 -1.97 13.52
CA ASP A 16 -9.73 -1.50 13.01
C ASP A 16 -9.82 -1.77 11.50
N ALA A 17 -9.91 -3.05 11.16
CA ALA A 17 -10.14 -3.57 9.82
C ALA A 17 -10.83 -4.92 9.87
N SER A 18 -11.59 -5.28 8.83
CA SER A 18 -12.20 -6.60 8.74
C SER A 18 -11.15 -7.69 8.53
N LEU A 19 -11.45 -8.91 8.99
CA LEU A 19 -10.58 -10.07 8.78
C LEU A 19 -10.30 -10.32 7.29
N ALA A 20 -11.27 -9.99 6.41
CA ALA A 20 -11.09 -10.09 4.97
C ALA A 20 -10.00 -9.13 4.46
N ARG A 21 -9.96 -7.88 4.95
CA ARG A 21 -8.92 -6.91 4.60
C ARG A 21 -7.54 -7.33 5.10
N ILE A 22 -7.47 -7.86 6.32
CA ILE A 22 -6.21 -8.39 6.85
C ILE A 22 -5.70 -9.55 5.99
N TRP A 23 -6.56 -10.48 5.57
CA TRP A 23 -6.13 -11.57 4.69
C TRP A 23 -5.71 -11.10 3.30
N GLU A 24 -6.33 -10.04 2.74
CA GLU A 24 -5.83 -9.42 1.51
C GLU A 24 -4.41 -8.90 1.71
N ASN A 25 -4.17 -8.13 2.78
CA ASN A 25 -2.85 -7.59 3.11
C ASN A 25 -1.81 -8.70 3.34
N VAL A 26 -2.14 -9.76 4.10
CA VAL A 26 -1.23 -10.91 4.37
C VAL A 26 -0.76 -11.59 3.09
N PHE A 27 -1.60 -11.69 2.05
CA PHE A 27 -1.23 -12.31 0.76
C PHE A 27 -0.59 -11.33 -0.23
N ASP A 28 -0.62 -10.05 0.06
CA ASP A 28 -0.04 -9.01 -0.77
C ASP A 28 1.43 -8.76 -0.40
N TRP A 29 2.34 -9.43 -1.07
CA TRP A 29 3.78 -9.21 -0.89
C TRP A 29 4.28 -7.96 -1.63
N GLU A 30 3.55 -7.47 -2.65
CA GLU A 30 4.00 -6.37 -3.51
C GLU A 30 4.10 -5.04 -2.76
N HIS A 31 3.28 -4.82 -1.73
CA HIS A 31 3.31 -3.57 -0.97
C HIS A 31 4.57 -3.41 -0.12
N LEU A 32 5.26 -4.50 0.24
CA LEU A 32 6.35 -4.48 1.22
C LEU A 32 7.42 -3.43 0.94
N ALA A 33 7.91 -3.32 -0.31
CA ALA A 33 8.96 -2.37 -0.67
C ALA A 33 8.43 -0.98 -1.06
N HIS A 34 7.14 -0.73 -0.96
CA HIS A 34 6.53 0.52 -1.38
C HIS A 34 5.76 1.21 -0.25
N LEU A 35 4.87 0.49 0.40
CA LEU A 35 4.16 0.98 1.59
C LEU A 35 5.13 1.11 2.77
N HIS A 36 6.01 0.10 2.95
CA HIS A 36 6.99 0.04 4.02
C HIS A 36 8.41 0.45 3.55
N ASP A 37 8.52 1.47 2.70
CA ASP A 37 9.78 1.90 2.08
C ASP A 37 10.84 2.38 3.11
N GLY A 38 10.41 2.81 4.29
CA GLY A 38 11.28 3.08 5.44
C GLY A 38 11.88 1.83 6.08
N SER A 39 11.32 0.63 5.81
CA SER A 39 11.76 -0.65 6.37
C SER A 39 12.39 -1.57 5.31
N PHE A 40 11.85 -1.60 4.11
CA PHE A 40 12.25 -2.50 3.03
C PHE A 40 12.61 -1.73 1.76
N ALA A 41 13.82 -1.92 1.28
CA ALA A 41 14.32 -1.26 0.07
C ALA A 41 13.87 -1.96 -1.22
N GLU A 42 13.80 -3.30 -1.20
CA GLU A 42 13.42 -4.13 -2.35
C GLU A 42 12.69 -5.38 -1.90
N CYS A 43 11.73 -5.82 -2.70
CA CYS A 43 11.01 -7.09 -2.52
C CYS A 43 10.82 -7.75 -3.90
N THR A 44 11.30 -8.99 -4.06
CA THR A 44 11.15 -9.74 -5.31
C THR A 44 10.54 -11.10 -5.03
N LEU A 45 9.46 -11.43 -5.74
CA LEU A 45 8.79 -12.70 -5.62
C LEU A 45 9.68 -13.86 -6.10
N ILE A 46 9.75 -14.92 -5.28
CA ILE A 46 10.35 -16.20 -5.65
C ILE A 46 9.23 -17.19 -6.02
N ASP A 47 8.20 -17.30 -5.17
CA ASP A 47 7.08 -18.22 -5.35
C ASP A 47 5.85 -17.76 -4.57
N SER A 48 4.63 -18.07 -5.03
CA SER A 48 3.39 -17.77 -4.33
C SER A 48 2.27 -18.73 -4.69
N GLY A 49 1.28 -18.84 -3.81
CA GLY A 49 0.10 -19.66 -4.02
C GLY A 49 -0.92 -19.52 -2.90
N SER A 50 -1.87 -20.44 -2.84
CA SER A 50 -2.88 -20.46 -1.76
C SER A 50 -2.27 -20.69 -0.37
N TRP A 51 -1.01 -21.12 -0.31
CA TRP A 51 -0.25 -21.36 0.92
C TRP A 51 0.37 -20.08 1.49
N GLY A 52 0.54 -19.02 0.69
CA GLY A 52 1.24 -17.78 1.02
C GLY A 52 2.21 -17.38 -0.07
N TRP A 53 3.38 -16.89 0.31
CA TRP A 53 4.41 -16.42 -0.62
C TRP A 53 5.82 -16.62 -0.05
N ARG A 54 6.80 -16.58 -0.96
CA ARG A 54 8.23 -16.54 -0.65
C ARG A 54 8.87 -15.44 -1.48
N VAL A 55 9.63 -14.59 -0.83
CA VAL A 55 10.26 -13.42 -1.44
C VAL A 55 11.74 -13.33 -1.09
N ASN A 56 12.49 -12.65 -1.93
CA ASN A 56 13.79 -12.08 -1.62
C ASN A 56 13.55 -10.64 -1.15
N LEU A 57 13.87 -10.33 0.11
CA LEU A 57 13.55 -9.08 0.78
C LEU A 57 14.82 -8.38 1.24
N MET A 58 15.01 -7.13 0.80
CA MET A 58 16.11 -6.27 1.24
C MET A 58 15.60 -5.30 2.29
N THR A 59 16.09 -5.43 3.53
CA THR A 59 15.82 -4.44 4.58
C THR A 59 16.68 -3.19 4.35
N VAL A 60 16.13 -2.00 4.61
CA VAL A 60 16.86 -0.73 4.49
C VAL A 60 18.12 -0.75 5.36
N GLY A 61 19.27 -0.45 4.77
CA GLY A 61 20.57 -0.46 5.45
C GLY A 61 21.17 -1.85 5.70
N ALA A 62 20.50 -2.93 5.33
CA ALA A 62 21.09 -4.26 5.43
C ALA A 62 22.10 -4.50 4.28
N PRO A 63 23.20 -5.24 4.54
CA PRO A 63 24.22 -5.50 3.52
C PRO A 63 23.80 -6.59 2.52
N MET A 64 22.80 -7.40 2.86
CA MET A 64 22.33 -8.53 2.07
C MET A 64 20.83 -8.73 2.22
N ALA A 65 20.20 -9.22 1.15
CA ALA A 65 18.80 -9.62 1.19
C ALA A 65 18.60 -10.88 2.05
N GLN A 66 17.36 -11.08 2.46
CA GLN A 66 16.88 -12.24 3.18
C GLN A 66 15.86 -12.99 2.34
N ILE A 67 15.81 -14.31 2.45
CA ILE A 67 14.70 -15.09 1.91
C ILE A 67 13.66 -15.25 3.01
N ILE A 68 12.49 -14.65 2.82
CA ILE A 68 11.35 -14.73 3.73
C ILE A 68 10.26 -15.59 3.10
N GLU A 69 9.72 -16.52 3.86
CA GLU A 69 8.55 -17.31 3.48
C GLU A 69 7.40 -17.01 4.46
N LEU A 70 6.23 -16.65 3.94
CA LEU A 70 4.99 -16.57 4.72
C LEU A 70 4.09 -17.74 4.36
N ARG A 71 3.69 -18.52 5.37
CA ARG A 71 2.70 -19.59 5.26
C ARG A 71 1.45 -19.25 6.02
N ALA A 72 0.33 -19.21 5.31
CA ALA A 72 -0.97 -18.88 5.85
C ALA A 72 -1.84 -20.11 6.08
N ASN A 73 -2.53 -20.13 7.21
CA ASN A 73 -3.58 -21.10 7.52
C ASN A 73 -4.86 -20.32 7.86
N ARG A 74 -5.66 -20.00 6.83
CA ARG A 74 -6.91 -19.26 7.01
C ARG A 74 -7.92 -19.97 7.90
N ALA A 75 -7.94 -21.31 7.88
CA ALA A 75 -8.92 -22.08 8.65
C ALA A 75 -8.67 -21.98 10.17
N SER A 76 -7.42 -21.84 10.58
CA SER A 76 -7.06 -21.62 11.99
C SER A 76 -6.81 -20.15 12.34
N GLY A 77 -7.02 -19.22 11.40
CA GLY A 77 -6.83 -17.79 11.64
C GLY A 77 -5.38 -17.42 11.94
N CYS A 78 -4.39 -18.11 11.36
CA CYS A 78 -2.98 -17.86 11.67
C CYS A 78 -2.09 -17.89 10.43
N TYR A 79 -0.92 -17.26 10.54
CA TYR A 79 0.18 -17.41 9.58
C TYR A 79 1.53 -17.35 10.29
N THR A 80 2.55 -17.87 9.62
CA THR A 80 3.93 -17.81 10.09
C THR A 80 4.81 -17.24 8.99
N SER A 81 5.61 -16.25 9.33
CA SER A 81 6.68 -15.72 8.49
C SER A 81 8.01 -16.30 9.00
N THR A 82 8.76 -16.94 8.12
CA THR A 82 10.04 -17.60 8.45
C THR A 82 11.17 -16.99 7.63
N THR A 83 12.24 -16.58 8.28
CA THR A 83 13.49 -16.21 7.60
C THR A 83 14.22 -17.48 7.23
N LEU A 84 14.20 -17.85 5.94
CA LEU A 84 14.82 -19.08 5.44
C LEU A 84 16.33 -18.91 5.23
N ASP A 85 16.77 -17.71 4.84
CA ASP A 85 18.18 -17.41 4.57
C ASP A 85 18.48 -15.93 4.85
N GLY A 86 19.77 -15.62 5.07
CA GLY A 86 20.25 -14.28 5.38
C GLY A 86 20.30 -13.96 6.87
N ALA A 87 20.31 -12.68 7.21
CA ALA A 87 20.37 -12.23 8.60
C ALA A 87 19.13 -12.66 9.37
N GLY A 88 19.31 -13.33 10.51
CA GLY A 88 18.22 -13.87 11.32
C GLY A 88 17.62 -15.17 10.77
N ALA A 89 18.33 -15.89 9.91
CA ALA A 89 17.87 -17.19 9.39
C ALA A 89 17.45 -18.14 10.54
N GLY A 90 16.30 -18.78 10.38
CA GLY A 90 15.64 -19.59 11.38
C GLY A 90 14.66 -18.83 12.29
N THR A 91 14.58 -17.50 12.23
CA THR A 91 13.55 -16.75 12.96
C THR A 91 12.16 -17.09 12.41
N GLU A 92 11.22 -17.32 13.30
CA GLU A 92 9.80 -17.50 13.01
C GLU A 92 8.97 -16.41 13.69
N ILE A 93 8.14 -15.75 12.93
CA ILE A 93 7.17 -14.78 13.43
C ILE A 93 5.78 -15.37 13.23
N ARG A 94 5.16 -15.74 14.34
CA ARG A 94 3.88 -16.42 14.38
C ARG A 94 2.77 -15.44 14.70
N VAL A 95 1.75 -15.38 13.83
CA VAL A 95 0.65 -14.44 13.97
C VAL A 95 -0.66 -15.19 14.11
N ALA A 96 -1.45 -14.81 15.11
CA ALA A 96 -2.82 -15.27 15.32
C ALA A 96 -3.79 -14.10 15.15
N LEU A 97 -4.85 -14.32 14.37
CA LEU A 97 -5.90 -13.38 14.04
C LEU A 97 -7.23 -13.88 14.61
N VAL A 98 -7.82 -13.11 15.49
CA VAL A 98 -9.13 -13.43 16.09
C VAL A 98 -10.09 -12.31 15.78
N SER A 99 -11.17 -12.61 15.03
CA SER A 99 -12.23 -11.62 14.77
C SER A 99 -12.94 -11.29 16.08
N ALA A 100 -12.82 -10.05 16.52
CA ALA A 100 -13.49 -9.55 17.71
C ALA A 100 -14.88 -8.97 17.36
N GLU A 101 -14.96 -8.27 16.21
CA GLU A 101 -16.15 -7.67 15.64
C GLU A 101 -16.04 -7.75 14.10
N PRO A 102 -17.10 -7.47 13.32
CA PRO A 102 -17.05 -7.57 11.85
C PRO A 102 -15.92 -6.76 11.20
N ASP A 103 -15.58 -5.61 11.80
CA ASP A 103 -14.60 -4.63 11.35
C ASP A 103 -13.40 -4.51 12.29
N ARG A 104 -13.21 -5.47 13.22
CA ARG A 104 -12.11 -5.46 14.20
C ARG A 104 -11.53 -6.84 14.42
N VAL A 105 -10.20 -6.88 14.46
CA VAL A 105 -9.44 -8.12 14.67
C VAL A 105 -8.41 -7.93 15.77
N ASP A 106 -8.40 -8.84 16.73
CA ASP A 106 -7.32 -8.94 17.71
C ASP A 106 -6.16 -9.71 17.08
N VAL A 107 -5.01 -9.08 17.01
CA VAL A 107 -3.76 -9.61 16.45
C VAL A 107 -2.79 -9.91 17.57
N THR A 108 -2.27 -11.13 17.59
CA THR A 108 -1.16 -11.52 18.47
C THR A 108 0.00 -11.98 17.63
N VAL A 109 1.16 -11.40 17.83
CA VAL A 109 2.42 -11.71 17.13
C VAL A 109 3.44 -12.21 18.14
N GLU A 110 4.01 -13.39 17.90
CA GLU A 110 5.08 -13.98 18.69
C GLU A 110 6.36 -14.05 17.87
N PHE A 111 7.46 -13.53 18.42
CA PHE A 111 8.78 -13.54 17.80
C PHE A 111 9.62 -14.67 18.38
N HIS A 112 9.82 -15.72 17.60
CA HIS A 112 10.61 -16.90 17.96
C HIS A 112 11.97 -16.83 17.25
N ILE A 113 13.05 -16.64 18.01
CA ILE A 113 14.38 -16.32 17.49
C ILE A 113 15.37 -17.41 17.92
N PRO A 114 16.30 -17.87 17.04
CA PRO A 114 17.33 -18.84 17.37
C PRO A 114 18.52 -18.21 18.13
N GLU A 115 18.27 -17.36 19.14
CA GLU A 115 19.28 -16.71 19.99
C GLU A 115 19.16 -17.23 21.42
N PRO A 116 20.13 -17.97 21.93
CA PRO A 116 20.04 -18.58 23.24
C PRO A 116 20.43 -17.62 24.40
N ARG A 117 21.04 -16.46 24.12
CA ARG A 117 21.50 -15.53 25.15
C ARG A 117 20.38 -14.59 25.59
N PRO A 118 19.96 -14.61 26.88
CA PRO A 118 18.78 -13.88 27.34
C PRO A 118 18.84 -12.38 27.10
N ASP A 119 19.99 -11.74 27.33
CA ASP A 119 20.20 -10.30 27.13
C ASP A 119 20.01 -9.88 25.67
N ARG A 120 20.54 -10.68 24.74
CA ARG A 120 20.37 -10.43 23.30
C ARG A 120 18.97 -10.76 22.83
N LEU A 121 18.36 -11.81 23.37
CA LEU A 121 17.01 -12.22 23.05
C LEU A 121 16.02 -11.11 23.41
N GLU A 122 16.15 -10.50 24.60
CA GLU A 122 15.32 -9.37 25.03
C GLU A 122 15.49 -8.16 24.11
N ALA A 123 16.74 -7.78 23.80
CA ALA A 123 17.01 -6.65 22.92
C ALA A 123 16.45 -6.85 21.49
N LEU A 124 16.59 -8.07 20.93
CA LEU A 124 16.02 -8.42 19.65
C LEU A 124 14.49 -8.41 19.69
N GLY A 125 13.89 -8.94 20.75
CA GLY A 125 12.44 -8.91 20.95
C GLY A 125 11.89 -7.49 20.97
N ALA A 126 12.52 -6.58 21.68
CA ALA A 126 12.14 -5.17 21.72
C ALA A 126 12.25 -4.50 20.35
N ALA A 127 13.31 -4.80 19.58
CA ALA A 127 13.49 -4.29 18.22
C ALA A 127 12.41 -4.79 17.26
N TYR A 128 12.06 -6.08 17.32
CA TYR A 128 10.96 -6.64 16.52
C TYR A 128 9.61 -6.01 16.86
N VAL A 129 9.30 -5.84 18.15
CA VAL A 129 8.05 -5.17 18.58
C VAL A 129 7.96 -3.76 18.00
N ALA A 130 9.05 -2.98 18.09
CA ALA A 130 9.07 -1.62 17.56
C ALA A 130 8.93 -1.58 16.01
N ALA A 131 9.58 -2.50 15.31
CA ALA A 131 9.45 -2.62 13.86
C ALA A 131 8.01 -3.00 13.45
N TYR A 132 7.44 -4.02 14.09
CA TYR A 132 6.10 -4.50 13.78
C TYR A 132 5.01 -3.47 14.13
N ALA A 133 5.19 -2.68 15.19
CA ALA A 133 4.25 -1.60 15.49
C ALA A 133 4.13 -0.62 14.31
N ARG A 134 5.26 -0.23 13.70
CA ARG A 134 5.25 0.66 12.52
C ARG A 134 4.63 0.00 11.29
N LEU A 135 5.01 -1.24 10.97
CA LEU A 135 4.44 -1.97 9.84
C LEU A 135 2.91 -2.08 9.96
N TRP A 136 2.41 -2.45 11.14
CA TRP A 136 0.97 -2.52 11.38
C TRP A 136 0.26 -1.17 11.36
N ASP A 137 0.93 -0.06 11.72
CA ASP A 137 0.36 1.29 11.57
C ASP A 137 0.14 1.63 10.10
N GLU A 138 1.10 1.34 9.24
CA GLU A 138 1.04 1.57 7.80
C GLU A 138 0.01 0.64 7.13
N ASP A 139 0.01 -0.64 7.47
CA ASP A 139 -0.94 -1.64 6.98
C ASP A 139 -2.38 -1.31 7.36
N GLU A 140 -2.63 -0.96 8.62
CA GLU A 140 -3.96 -0.59 9.09
C GLU A 140 -4.49 0.65 8.36
N ALA A 141 -3.66 1.66 8.18
CA ALA A 141 -4.02 2.86 7.42
C ALA A 141 -4.38 2.51 5.97
N MET A 142 -3.60 1.64 5.31
CA MET A 142 -3.87 1.15 3.96
C MET A 142 -5.20 0.37 3.90
N MET A 143 -5.41 -0.58 4.81
CA MET A 143 -6.63 -1.39 4.86
C MET A 143 -7.88 -0.55 5.07
N GLN A 144 -7.84 0.42 5.99
CA GLN A 144 -8.94 1.34 6.25
C GLN A 144 -9.23 2.24 5.04
N GLN A 145 -8.20 2.74 4.39
CA GLN A 145 -8.37 3.58 3.19
C GLN A 145 -8.94 2.77 2.03
N ARG A 146 -8.48 1.53 1.84
CA ARG A 146 -9.03 0.60 0.85
C ARG A 146 -10.49 0.29 1.10
N GLU A 147 -10.88 0.03 2.35
CA GLU A 147 -12.28 -0.23 2.72
C GLU A 147 -13.15 0.98 2.38
N ARG A 148 -12.73 2.19 2.77
CA ARG A 148 -13.45 3.43 2.42
C ARG A 148 -13.58 3.59 0.91
N ALA A 149 -12.50 3.35 0.16
CA ALA A 149 -12.50 3.47 -1.30
C ALA A 149 -13.45 2.45 -1.97
N LEU A 150 -13.54 1.22 -1.43
CA LEU A 150 -14.48 0.20 -1.91
C LEU A 150 -15.93 0.59 -1.65
N LEU A 151 -16.25 1.11 -0.45
CA LEU A 151 -17.60 1.55 -0.08
C LEU A 151 -18.04 2.79 -0.90
N GLN A 152 -17.10 3.66 -1.23
CA GLN A 152 -17.34 4.91 -1.96
C GLN A 152 -17.19 4.76 -3.47
N ARG A 153 -16.74 3.59 -3.95
CA ARG A 153 -16.49 3.36 -5.37
C ARG A 153 -17.77 3.57 -6.18
N ARG A 154 -17.73 4.55 -7.08
CA ARG A 154 -18.81 4.85 -8.01
C ARG A 154 -18.27 4.95 -9.42
N THR A 155 -19.09 4.60 -10.39
CA THR A 155 -18.82 4.93 -11.80
C THR A 155 -19.09 6.41 -11.97
N PRO A 156 -18.14 7.19 -12.54
CA PRO A 156 -18.38 8.62 -12.78
C PRO A 156 -19.62 8.83 -13.63
N ASP A 157 -20.46 9.78 -13.22
CA ASP A 157 -21.59 10.26 -14.04
C ASP A 157 -21.05 11.10 -15.21
N ARG A 158 -21.03 10.49 -16.38
CA ARG A 158 -20.55 11.13 -17.61
C ARG A 158 -21.57 12.12 -18.23
N THR A 159 -22.75 12.24 -17.65
CA THR A 159 -23.75 13.23 -18.04
C THR A 159 -23.69 14.50 -17.17
N ALA A 160 -22.81 14.52 -16.17
CA ALA A 160 -22.61 15.69 -15.31
C ALA A 160 -22.29 16.93 -16.15
N PRO A 161 -22.93 18.08 -15.85
CA PRO A 161 -22.69 19.33 -16.59
C PRO A 161 -21.24 19.79 -16.38
N PRO A 162 -20.71 20.63 -17.30
CA PRO A 162 -19.40 21.24 -17.12
C PRO A 162 -19.25 21.90 -15.75
N LEU A 163 -18.09 21.69 -15.12
CA LEU A 163 -17.76 22.25 -13.82
C LEU A 163 -16.74 23.37 -14.00
N ASP A 164 -17.11 24.56 -13.55
CA ASP A 164 -16.22 25.71 -13.47
C ASP A 164 -15.27 25.54 -12.25
N LEU A 165 -13.99 25.41 -12.51
CA LEU A 165 -12.95 25.23 -11.50
C LEU A 165 -12.32 26.53 -11.03
N GLY A 166 -12.64 27.66 -11.72
CA GLY A 166 -12.19 28.98 -11.33
C GLY A 166 -11.38 29.75 -12.39
N ASP A 167 -10.91 30.92 -12.00
CA ASP A 167 -10.00 31.73 -12.79
C ASP A 167 -8.67 31.00 -13.06
N GLU A 168 -8.17 31.09 -14.31
CA GLU A 168 -6.96 30.38 -14.71
C GLU A 168 -5.78 30.66 -13.79
N ARG A 169 -5.52 31.92 -13.45
CA ARG A 169 -4.40 32.29 -12.60
C ARG A 169 -4.55 31.74 -11.20
N ALA A 170 -5.76 31.75 -10.65
CA ALA A 170 -6.05 31.19 -9.33
C ALA A 170 -5.86 29.69 -9.32
N VAL A 171 -6.37 28.97 -10.34
CA VAL A 171 -6.20 27.52 -10.47
C VAL A 171 -4.72 27.15 -10.60
N ARG A 172 -3.96 27.81 -11.50
CA ARG A 172 -2.51 27.55 -11.67
C ARG A 172 -1.72 27.78 -10.38
N THR A 173 -2.09 28.77 -9.59
CA THR A 173 -1.43 29.03 -8.29
C THR A 173 -1.72 27.94 -7.27
N ALA A 174 -2.89 27.29 -7.36
CA ALA A 174 -3.32 26.23 -6.43
C ALA A 174 -2.87 24.83 -6.86
N LEU A 175 -2.26 24.66 -8.04
CA LEU A 175 -1.80 23.34 -8.49
C LEU A 175 -0.66 22.80 -7.61
N PRO A 176 -0.61 21.49 -7.40
CA PRO A 176 -1.62 20.48 -7.75
C PRO A 176 -2.83 20.53 -6.78
N THR A 177 -4.06 20.37 -7.30
CA THR A 177 -5.27 20.45 -6.47
C THR A 177 -6.26 19.32 -6.80
N ALA A 178 -6.92 18.80 -5.76
CA ALA A 178 -7.96 17.78 -5.89
C ALA A 178 -9.32 18.43 -6.15
N PHE A 179 -10.17 17.75 -6.92
CA PHE A 179 -11.56 18.13 -7.15
C PHE A 179 -12.42 16.88 -7.41
N GLU A 180 -13.71 17.05 -7.27
CA GLU A 180 -14.68 16.00 -7.58
C GLU A 180 -15.46 16.38 -8.85
N PHE A 181 -15.65 15.41 -9.76
CA PHE A 181 -16.43 15.62 -10.97
C PHE A 181 -17.20 14.35 -11.36
N GLY A 182 -18.50 14.47 -11.59
CA GLY A 182 -19.37 13.34 -11.85
C GLY A 182 -19.39 12.32 -10.71
N GLY A 183 -19.15 12.74 -9.47
CA GLY A 183 -19.11 11.87 -8.28
C GLY A 183 -17.84 11.02 -8.17
N ALA A 184 -16.76 11.38 -8.90
CA ALA A 184 -15.46 10.73 -8.81
C ALA A 184 -14.34 11.75 -8.48
N PRO A 185 -13.32 11.34 -7.71
CA PRO A 185 -12.21 12.21 -7.34
C PRO A 185 -11.14 12.26 -8.44
N PHE A 186 -10.73 13.47 -8.75
CA PHE A 186 -9.67 13.79 -9.71
C PHE A 186 -8.66 14.75 -9.10
N ARG A 187 -7.52 14.87 -9.73
CA ARG A 187 -6.50 15.85 -9.39
C ARG A 187 -6.07 16.62 -10.62
N LEU A 188 -5.99 17.95 -10.50
CA LEU A 188 -5.37 18.81 -11.49
C LEU A 188 -3.87 18.89 -11.25
N VAL A 189 -3.10 18.80 -12.31
CA VAL A 189 -1.65 18.99 -12.32
C VAL A 189 -1.23 19.81 -13.52
N ASP A 190 -0.08 20.47 -13.41
CA ASP A 190 0.59 21.09 -14.56
C ASP A 190 1.47 20.02 -15.23
N LEU A 191 1.30 19.84 -16.52
CA LEU A 191 2.09 18.96 -17.34
C LEU A 191 2.62 19.75 -18.55
N ALA A 192 3.84 20.29 -18.42
CA ALA A 192 4.48 21.11 -19.46
C ALA A 192 3.60 22.30 -19.93
N ASP A 193 3.15 23.11 -18.98
CA ASP A 193 2.26 24.27 -19.18
C ASP A 193 0.80 23.94 -19.54
N GLU A 194 0.45 22.67 -19.69
CA GLU A 194 -0.93 22.21 -19.88
C GLU A 194 -1.52 21.72 -18.54
N ILE A 195 -2.72 22.22 -18.20
CA ILE A 195 -3.45 21.73 -17.02
C ILE A 195 -4.20 20.48 -17.44
N VAL A 196 -3.87 19.35 -16.80
CA VAL A 196 -4.52 18.07 -17.05
C VAL A 196 -5.17 17.53 -15.78
N ALA A 197 -6.17 16.66 -15.93
CA ALA A 197 -6.82 15.98 -14.85
C ALA A 197 -6.54 14.47 -14.92
N HIS A 198 -6.12 13.88 -13.81
CA HIS A 198 -6.01 12.43 -13.68
C HIS A 198 -6.87 11.91 -12.52
N SER A 199 -7.21 10.63 -12.54
CA SER A 199 -7.89 9.98 -11.42
C SER A 199 -7.05 10.10 -10.14
N ALA A 200 -7.68 10.48 -9.04
CA ALA A 200 -7.05 10.49 -7.71
C ALA A 200 -6.94 9.09 -7.09
N ILE A 201 -7.40 8.04 -7.78
CA ILE A 201 -7.45 6.67 -7.29
C ILE A 201 -6.70 5.74 -8.26
N CYS A 202 -5.77 4.96 -7.72
CA CYS A 202 -5.07 3.91 -8.43
C CYS A 202 -6.04 2.76 -8.79
N PRO A 203 -6.07 2.30 -10.05
CA PRO A 203 -6.97 1.22 -10.47
C PRO A 203 -6.61 -0.15 -9.92
N HIS A 204 -5.38 -0.35 -9.43
CA HIS A 204 -4.92 -1.64 -8.88
C HIS A 204 -5.69 -1.99 -7.58
N TRP A 205 -5.33 -1.36 -6.47
CA TRP A 205 -5.95 -1.62 -5.17
C TRP A 205 -6.68 -0.41 -4.58
N LEU A 206 -7.04 0.56 -5.40
CA LEU A 206 -7.69 1.80 -5.02
C LEU A 206 -6.82 2.70 -4.12
N GLY A 207 -5.50 2.58 -4.26
CA GLY A 207 -4.55 3.41 -3.52
C GLY A 207 -4.67 4.90 -3.88
N PRO A 208 -4.28 5.80 -2.95
CA PRO A 208 -4.42 7.24 -3.14
C PRO A 208 -3.38 7.77 -4.12
N LEU A 209 -3.82 8.58 -5.07
CA LEU A 209 -2.98 9.34 -5.99
C LEU A 209 -3.15 10.85 -5.82
N ASP A 210 -3.99 11.27 -4.88
CA ASP A 210 -4.32 12.67 -4.62
C ASP A 210 -3.12 13.49 -4.11
N ASN A 211 -2.20 12.86 -3.38
CA ASN A 211 -0.99 13.50 -2.85
C ASN A 211 0.32 12.96 -3.45
N ALA A 212 0.24 11.99 -4.37
CA ALA A 212 1.42 11.43 -5.00
C ALA A 212 2.07 12.46 -5.93
N PRO A 213 3.40 12.65 -5.90
CA PRO A 213 4.06 13.60 -6.79
C PRO A 213 4.00 13.12 -8.25
N VAL A 214 3.81 14.07 -9.17
CA VAL A 214 4.01 13.84 -10.60
C VAL A 214 5.44 14.24 -10.94
N VAL A 215 6.22 13.31 -11.47
CA VAL A 215 7.61 13.51 -11.85
C VAL A 215 7.79 13.03 -13.28
N ASP A 216 8.33 13.86 -14.15
CA ASP A 216 8.55 13.56 -15.57
C ASP A 216 7.29 13.02 -16.29
N GLY A 217 6.11 13.59 -15.94
CA GLY A 217 4.84 13.19 -16.51
C GLY A 217 4.25 11.89 -15.95
N GLU A 218 4.89 11.26 -14.97
CA GLU A 218 4.43 10.04 -14.33
C GLU A 218 3.98 10.26 -12.88
N ILE A 219 2.94 9.53 -12.46
CA ILE A 219 2.51 9.43 -11.07
C ILE A 219 2.75 8.01 -10.55
N ARG A 220 3.30 7.89 -9.34
CA ARG A 220 3.59 6.61 -8.70
C ARG A 220 2.62 6.36 -7.55
N CYS A 221 1.95 5.19 -7.57
CA CYS A 221 1.12 4.75 -6.45
C CYS A 221 1.99 4.43 -5.22
N PRO A 222 1.70 5.01 -4.04
CA PRO A 222 2.51 4.77 -2.84
C PRO A 222 2.38 3.35 -2.29
N TRP A 223 1.30 2.60 -2.62
CA TRP A 223 1.09 1.27 -2.04
C TRP A 223 1.92 0.17 -2.73
N HIS A 224 1.99 0.18 -4.09
CA HIS A 224 2.63 -0.89 -4.86
C HIS A 224 3.63 -0.38 -5.91
N GLY A 225 3.93 0.92 -5.90
CA GLY A 225 4.91 1.48 -6.82
C GLY A 225 4.49 1.54 -8.29
N TYR A 226 3.25 1.16 -8.64
CA TYR A 226 2.76 1.26 -10.02
C TYR A 226 2.86 2.69 -10.53
N ARG A 227 3.45 2.85 -11.72
CA ARG A 227 3.66 4.14 -12.37
C ARG A 227 2.72 4.29 -13.54
N PHE A 228 2.04 5.41 -13.60
CA PHE A 228 1.10 5.75 -14.65
C PHE A 228 1.56 7.02 -15.35
N ASP A 229 1.60 6.99 -16.67
CA ASP A 229 1.71 8.20 -17.47
C ASP A 229 0.44 9.03 -17.29
N VAL A 230 0.59 10.27 -16.87
CA VAL A 230 -0.55 11.13 -16.49
C VAL A 230 -1.39 11.52 -17.69
N ALA A 231 -0.77 11.68 -18.87
CA ALA A 231 -1.47 12.11 -20.09
C ALA A 231 -2.31 10.98 -20.68
N SER A 232 -1.77 9.76 -20.77
CA SER A 232 -2.46 8.61 -21.37
C SER A 232 -3.21 7.77 -20.33
N GLY A 233 -2.86 7.87 -19.05
CA GLY A 233 -3.36 7.02 -17.97
C GLY A 233 -2.77 5.62 -17.93
N VAL A 234 -1.91 5.23 -18.87
CA VAL A 234 -1.42 3.86 -19.02
C VAL A 234 -0.36 3.54 -17.97
N CYS A 235 -0.48 2.37 -17.34
CA CYS A 235 0.55 1.85 -16.45
C CYS A 235 1.75 1.34 -17.23
N ARG A 236 2.96 1.81 -16.90
CA ARG A 236 4.19 1.44 -17.60
C ARG A 236 4.52 -0.06 -17.49
N ALA A 237 4.35 -0.64 -16.30
CA ALA A 237 4.65 -2.05 -16.05
C ALA A 237 3.54 -3.01 -16.53
N HIS A 238 2.29 -2.53 -16.52
CA HIS A 238 1.11 -3.31 -16.84
C HIS A 238 0.16 -2.52 -17.77
N PRO A 239 0.38 -2.53 -19.10
CA PRO A 239 -0.39 -1.69 -20.02
C PRO A 239 -1.91 -1.92 -20.03
N ALA A 240 -2.37 -3.09 -19.55
CA ALA A 240 -3.80 -3.36 -19.36
C ALA A 240 -4.40 -2.63 -18.15
N LEU A 241 -3.57 -2.11 -17.23
CA LEU A 241 -3.98 -1.35 -16.08
C LEU A 241 -3.91 0.13 -16.43
N THR A 242 -5.04 0.84 -16.44
CA THR A 242 -5.11 2.26 -16.79
C THR A 242 -5.84 3.05 -15.72
N LEU A 243 -5.42 4.29 -15.49
CA LEU A 243 -6.18 5.24 -14.69
C LEU A 243 -7.57 5.43 -15.30
N ALA A 244 -8.57 5.65 -14.47
CA ALA A 244 -9.88 6.07 -14.98
C ALA A 244 -9.72 7.37 -15.78
N HIS A 245 -10.35 7.42 -16.96
CA HIS A 245 -10.31 8.60 -17.81
C HIS A 245 -10.84 9.82 -17.06
N GLY A 246 -10.01 10.84 -16.94
CA GLY A 246 -10.36 12.13 -16.37
C GLY A 246 -11.26 12.97 -17.30
N PRO A 247 -11.85 14.05 -16.79
CA PRO A 247 -12.49 15.05 -17.62
C PRO A 247 -11.45 15.78 -18.47
N ILE A 248 -11.92 16.30 -19.61
CA ILE A 248 -11.15 17.23 -20.43
C ILE A 248 -11.13 18.58 -19.70
N ILE A 249 -9.95 19.15 -19.55
CA ILE A 249 -9.76 20.48 -18.97
C ILE A 249 -9.61 21.48 -20.11
N GLN A 250 -10.42 22.53 -20.08
CA GLN A 250 -10.41 23.57 -21.11
C GLN A 250 -10.39 24.95 -20.48
N MET A 251 -9.76 25.87 -21.16
CA MET A 251 -9.87 27.30 -20.83
C MET A 251 -10.99 27.91 -21.67
N ILE A 252 -11.99 28.52 -21.00
CA ILE A 252 -13.12 29.20 -21.62
C ILE A 252 -13.25 30.57 -20.94
N ASP A 253 -13.11 31.64 -21.71
CA ASP A 253 -13.21 33.02 -21.23
C ASP A 253 -12.37 33.31 -19.96
N GLY A 254 -11.12 32.79 -19.93
CA GLY A 254 -10.19 32.98 -18.81
C GLY A 254 -10.47 32.11 -17.58
N ARG A 255 -11.39 31.14 -17.70
CA ARG A 255 -11.74 30.19 -16.64
C ARG A 255 -11.37 28.78 -17.03
N ILE A 256 -10.95 28.01 -16.06
CA ILE A 256 -10.69 26.58 -16.21
C ILE A 256 -11.99 25.79 -15.97
N VAL A 257 -12.37 25.01 -16.96
CA VAL A 257 -13.61 24.23 -16.95
C VAL A 257 -13.30 22.75 -17.18
N ALA A 258 -13.85 21.88 -16.33
CA ALA A 258 -13.84 20.43 -16.50
C ALA A 258 -15.12 19.97 -17.19
N ARG A 259 -15.02 19.14 -18.22
CA ARG A 259 -16.18 18.54 -18.90
C ARG A 259 -15.87 17.13 -19.40
N TRP A 260 -16.89 16.33 -19.58
CA TRP A 260 -16.75 15.06 -20.29
C TRP A 260 -16.62 15.26 -21.80
N GLY A 261 -15.82 14.41 -22.43
CA GLY A 261 -15.63 14.38 -23.87
C GLY A 261 -16.72 13.55 -24.60
#